data_fbf8e42db99cccc5ecde85c741be50b7
#
_entry.id   fbf8e42db99cccc5ecde85c741be50b7
#
_cell.length_a   1.000
_cell.length_b   1.000
_cell.length_c   1.000
_cell.angle_alpha   90.00
_cell.angle_beta   90.00
_cell.angle_gamma   90.00
#
_symmetry.space_group_name_H-M   'P 1'
#
loop_
_entity.id
_entity.type
_entity.pdbx_description
1 polymer ?
#
loop_
_entity_poly.entity_id
_entity_poly.type
_entity_poly.pdbx_seq_one_letter_code
_entity_poly.pdbx_strand_id
1 'polypeptide(L)'
;VTWHDGSELTADDVVAWWERIDDVATAAPYRGWYVAVEAVQAVDKHTVKISLKNPFGPLLAALAALRGSAIIPRALAKDRGNLGAKAVGTGPFKLSRFVQYDHLHYVRNEKYWEKGLPHVNEMTFKIMVEEDARVAALRAGQIHYAYLTGEGAARLKDDKNVSVLRSPKAWLVIHVLNSSRKPFSDKRVRQAISLGVDRQEVLQKAVFGEGSLSGPVPTGHTDWFIPVDKLPYKPDIPRAKQLLAEAGYPNGFETTIKASPQYPEFVNASVVMQSQLKRIGINAKIIQLEWGQFIKETFTQRPMDYDLKVTAWTFYPDPHHYLYQWWHSKSPSNQDYKNPELDPILEKAMASTDREERKRLYFQAQQILLDEAPQIIWYTGMNIEAVRNEVKGYVQSYTGRRIAFKRTWLEA
;
A
#
# COMPACT_ATOMS: atom_id res chain seq x y z
N VAL A 1 27.75 -5.99 -11.91
CA VAL A 1 26.94 -4.76 -11.72
C VAL A 1 27.77 -3.77 -10.93
N THR A 2 27.74 -2.48 -11.32
CA THR A 2 28.44 -1.42 -10.62
C THR A 2 27.48 -0.44 -9.99
N TRP A 3 27.85 0.08 -8.83
CA TRP A 3 27.19 1.19 -8.18
C TRP A 3 27.36 2.50 -8.97
N HIS A 4 26.55 3.51 -8.68
CA HIS A 4 26.62 4.83 -9.31
C HIS A 4 27.95 5.55 -9.07
N ASP A 5 28.67 5.22 -8.00
CA ASP A 5 30.01 5.74 -7.69
C ASP A 5 31.13 5.01 -8.41
N GLY A 6 30.81 3.93 -9.15
CA GLY A 6 31.72 3.12 -9.92
C GLY A 6 32.28 1.90 -9.21
N SER A 7 32.05 1.74 -7.92
CA SER A 7 32.41 0.51 -7.19
C SER A 7 31.56 -0.70 -7.63
N GLU A 8 32.05 -1.91 -7.40
CA GLU A 8 31.35 -3.12 -7.79
C GLU A 8 30.37 -3.56 -6.69
N LEU A 9 29.17 -4.01 -7.11
CA LEU A 9 28.22 -4.66 -6.23
C LEU A 9 28.66 -6.10 -5.95
N THR A 10 28.81 -6.45 -4.68
CA THR A 10 29.26 -7.77 -4.23
C THR A 10 28.31 -8.38 -3.19
N ALA A 11 28.53 -9.63 -2.84
CA ALA A 11 27.79 -10.31 -1.77
C ALA A 11 27.92 -9.61 -0.42
N ASP A 12 29.04 -8.95 -0.14
CA ASP A 12 29.25 -8.18 1.08
C ASP A 12 28.30 -7.00 1.22
N ASP A 13 27.82 -6.42 0.11
CA ASP A 13 26.83 -5.34 0.17
C ASP A 13 25.46 -5.88 0.65
N VAL A 14 25.12 -7.10 0.23
CA VAL A 14 23.89 -7.78 0.64
C VAL A 14 23.96 -8.16 2.14
N VAL A 15 25.11 -8.65 2.59
CA VAL A 15 25.34 -8.95 4.04
C VAL A 15 25.19 -7.67 4.85
N ALA A 16 25.84 -6.58 4.44
CA ALA A 16 25.77 -5.30 5.17
C ALA A 16 24.36 -4.69 5.17
N TRP A 17 23.60 -4.85 4.06
CA TRP A 17 22.19 -4.48 4.01
C TRP A 17 21.37 -5.27 5.04
N TRP A 18 21.60 -6.59 5.16
CA TRP A 18 20.93 -7.44 6.14
C TRP A 18 21.27 -7.04 7.57
N GLU A 19 22.56 -6.89 7.88
CA GLU A 19 23.02 -6.44 9.21
C GLU A 19 22.35 -5.13 9.62
N ARG A 20 22.16 -4.20 8.68
CA ARG A 20 21.45 -2.93 8.93
C ARG A 20 19.94 -3.15 9.18
N ILE A 21 19.28 -4.01 8.42
CA ILE A 21 17.85 -4.31 8.61
C ILE A 21 17.59 -5.02 9.93
N ASP A 22 18.45 -5.98 10.30
CA ASP A 22 18.29 -6.80 11.51
C ASP A 22 18.69 -6.05 12.79
N ASP A 23 19.55 -5.05 12.70
CA ASP A 23 19.93 -4.22 13.84
C ASP A 23 18.74 -3.42 14.40
N VAL A 24 18.33 -3.77 15.63
CA VAL A 24 17.22 -3.12 16.34
C VAL A 24 17.43 -1.59 16.46
N ALA A 25 18.68 -1.15 16.63
CA ALA A 25 19.00 0.28 16.74
C ALA A 25 18.76 1.06 15.45
N THR A 26 18.70 0.39 14.31
CA THR A 26 18.32 1.00 13.02
C THR A 26 16.83 1.32 12.95
N ALA A 27 15.99 0.68 13.77
CA ALA A 27 14.53 0.81 13.77
C ALA A 27 13.93 0.64 12.36
N ALA A 28 14.45 -0.31 11.57
CA ALA A 28 14.05 -0.52 10.17
C ALA A 28 12.55 -0.87 10.09
N PRO A 29 11.71 -0.05 9.42
CA PRO A 29 10.24 -0.22 9.44
C PRO A 29 9.77 -1.56 8.88
N TYR A 30 10.55 -2.19 8.01
CA TYR A 30 10.21 -3.44 7.32
C TYR A 30 10.98 -4.66 7.85
N ARG A 31 11.65 -4.56 8.99
CA ARG A 31 12.34 -5.68 9.65
C ARG A 31 11.41 -6.89 9.84
N GLY A 32 10.13 -6.63 10.16
CA GLY A 32 9.11 -7.67 10.31
C GLY A 32 8.87 -8.55 9.09
N TRP A 33 9.26 -8.11 7.89
CA TRP A 33 9.13 -8.92 6.67
C TRP A 33 10.18 -10.03 6.54
N TYR A 34 11.21 -9.98 7.36
CA TYR A 34 12.36 -10.89 7.33
C TYR A 34 12.51 -11.70 8.63
N VAL A 35 11.45 -11.80 9.42
CA VAL A 35 11.49 -12.47 10.76
C VAL A 35 11.97 -13.91 10.70
N ALA A 36 11.77 -14.59 9.58
CA ALA A 36 12.22 -15.96 9.37
C ALA A 36 13.69 -16.06 8.95
N VAL A 37 14.35 -14.97 8.58
CA VAL A 37 15.78 -14.99 8.23
C VAL A 37 16.58 -15.17 9.49
N GLU A 38 17.45 -16.18 9.48
CA GLU A 38 18.40 -16.48 10.57
C GLU A 38 19.75 -15.83 10.32
N ALA A 39 20.26 -15.98 9.08
CA ALA A 39 21.55 -15.46 8.67
C ALA A 39 21.60 -15.15 7.17
N VAL A 40 22.41 -14.16 6.83
CA VAL A 40 22.80 -13.83 5.45
C VAL A 40 24.32 -13.83 5.37
N GLN A 41 24.89 -14.65 4.51
CA GLN A 41 26.33 -14.90 4.41
C GLN A 41 26.81 -14.77 2.98
N ALA A 42 27.96 -14.13 2.77
CA ALA A 42 28.68 -14.20 1.51
C ALA A 42 29.43 -15.55 1.44
N VAL A 43 29.07 -16.38 0.47
CA VAL A 43 29.76 -17.63 0.19
C VAL A 43 31.02 -17.39 -0.63
N ASP A 44 30.88 -16.49 -1.60
CA ASP A 44 31.96 -15.95 -2.41
C ASP A 44 31.60 -14.51 -2.80
N LYS A 45 32.41 -13.91 -3.68
CA LYS A 45 32.23 -12.50 -4.10
C LYS A 45 30.84 -12.16 -4.65
N HIS A 46 30.15 -13.14 -5.27
CA HIS A 46 28.87 -12.91 -5.95
C HIS A 46 27.77 -13.88 -5.53
N THR A 47 28.03 -14.74 -4.54
CA THR A 47 27.07 -15.73 -4.05
C THR A 47 26.70 -15.42 -2.60
N VAL A 48 25.40 -15.25 -2.37
CA VAL A 48 24.83 -15.02 -1.02
C VAL A 48 24.00 -16.23 -0.61
N LYS A 49 24.21 -16.71 0.62
CA LYS A 49 23.38 -17.71 1.28
C LYS A 49 22.48 -17.04 2.30
N ILE A 50 21.18 -17.23 2.17
CA ILE A 50 20.18 -16.81 3.18
C ILE A 50 19.66 -18.06 3.88
N SER A 51 19.95 -18.18 5.17
CA SER A 51 19.46 -19.26 6.04
C SER A 51 18.18 -18.82 6.75
N LEU A 52 17.21 -19.72 6.83
CA LEU A 52 15.92 -19.46 7.48
C LEU A 52 15.77 -20.31 8.73
N LYS A 53 15.17 -19.76 9.77
CA LYS A 53 14.80 -20.46 11.02
C LYS A 53 13.76 -21.55 10.76
N ASN A 54 12.82 -21.26 9.87
CA ASN A 54 11.72 -22.13 9.43
C ASN A 54 11.38 -21.83 7.99
N PRO A 55 10.70 -22.75 7.26
CA PRO A 55 10.19 -22.45 5.91
C PRO A 55 9.34 -21.17 5.92
N PHE A 56 9.56 -20.31 4.92
CA PHE A 56 8.90 -19.02 4.83
C PHE A 56 8.57 -18.67 3.37
N GLY A 57 7.36 -19.01 2.94
CA GLY A 57 6.87 -18.81 1.57
C GLY A 57 6.91 -17.35 1.08
N PRO A 58 6.69 -16.31 1.92
CA PRO A 58 6.73 -14.91 1.50
C PRO A 58 8.12 -14.34 1.18
N LEU A 59 9.24 -15.05 1.45
CA LEU A 59 10.59 -14.50 1.40
C LEU A 59 10.94 -13.85 0.06
N LEU A 60 10.72 -14.55 -1.05
CA LEU A 60 11.09 -14.03 -2.38
C LEU A 60 10.28 -12.77 -2.73
N ALA A 61 9.02 -12.75 -2.35
CA ALA A 61 8.18 -11.59 -2.52
C ALA A 61 8.66 -10.40 -1.65
N ALA A 62 9.07 -10.66 -0.40
CA ALA A 62 9.64 -9.64 0.46
C ALA A 62 10.95 -9.08 -0.09
N LEU A 63 11.86 -9.92 -0.61
CA LEU A 63 13.09 -9.50 -1.28
C LEU A 63 12.84 -8.71 -2.57
N ALA A 64 11.75 -8.97 -3.28
CA ALA A 64 11.34 -8.23 -4.47
C ALA A 64 10.55 -6.95 -4.18
N ALA A 65 10.24 -6.66 -2.91
CA ALA A 65 9.42 -5.52 -2.52
C ALA A 65 10.09 -4.17 -2.84
N LEU A 66 9.27 -3.14 -3.03
CA LEU A 66 9.78 -1.78 -3.23
C LEU A 66 10.43 -1.21 -1.96
N ARG A 67 9.92 -1.59 -0.80
CA ARG A 67 10.32 -1.06 0.50
C ARG A 67 11.06 -2.13 1.30
N GLY A 68 12.13 -1.74 1.98
CA GLY A 68 12.89 -2.63 2.85
C GLY A 68 13.80 -3.65 2.15
N SER A 69 13.80 -3.72 0.81
CA SER A 69 14.62 -4.66 0.03
C SER A 69 15.71 -3.98 -0.82
N ALA A 70 15.77 -2.64 -0.82
CA ALA A 70 16.80 -1.93 -1.54
C ALA A 70 18.18 -2.18 -0.92
N ILE A 71 19.01 -2.94 -1.61
CA ILE A 71 20.41 -3.12 -1.26
C ILE A 71 21.14 -1.80 -1.53
N ILE A 72 22.05 -1.44 -0.65
CA ILE A 72 22.86 -0.21 -0.71
C ILE A 72 24.35 -0.57 -0.56
N PRO A 73 25.29 0.25 -1.03
CA PRO A 73 26.70 0.01 -0.85
C PRO A 73 27.05 -0.25 0.61
N ARG A 74 27.93 -1.22 0.87
CA ARG A 74 28.37 -1.61 2.23
C ARG A 74 28.83 -0.43 3.07
N ALA A 75 29.53 0.52 2.47
CA ALA A 75 29.99 1.73 3.16
C ALA A 75 28.82 2.57 3.70
N LEU A 76 27.73 2.70 2.92
CA LEU A 76 26.51 3.39 3.33
C LEU A 76 25.67 2.57 4.31
N ALA A 77 25.64 1.24 4.16
CA ALA A 77 24.92 0.37 5.09
C ALA A 77 25.50 0.45 6.52
N LYS A 78 26.80 0.56 6.65
CA LYS A 78 27.54 0.73 7.93
C LYS A 78 27.43 2.14 8.51
N ASP A 79 27.24 3.15 7.66
CA ASP A 79 26.97 4.51 8.10
C ASP A 79 25.51 4.61 8.61
N ARG A 80 25.34 4.70 9.92
CA ARG A 80 24.03 4.84 10.57
C ARG A 80 23.38 6.21 10.40
N GLY A 81 24.02 7.11 9.65
CA GLY A 81 23.54 8.44 9.35
C GLY A 81 22.36 8.47 8.39
N ASN A 82 21.89 9.68 8.08
CA ASN A 82 20.81 9.92 7.14
C ASN A 82 21.23 9.56 5.70
N LEU A 83 20.63 8.52 5.14
CA LEU A 83 20.85 8.09 3.76
C LEU A 83 20.18 9.02 2.72
N GLY A 84 19.27 9.90 3.15
CA GLY A 84 18.53 10.79 2.25
C GLY A 84 19.37 11.73 1.40
N ALA A 85 20.57 12.06 1.87
CA ALA A 85 21.53 12.92 1.13
C ALA A 85 22.50 12.12 0.23
N LYS A 86 22.48 10.77 0.30
CA LYS A 86 23.46 9.89 -0.36
C LYS A 86 22.75 8.90 -1.27
N ALA A 87 22.34 9.36 -2.45
CA ALA A 87 21.61 8.54 -3.41
C ALA A 87 22.58 7.73 -4.31
N VAL A 88 23.10 6.62 -3.80
CA VAL A 88 23.92 5.68 -4.57
C VAL A 88 23.14 4.38 -4.77
N GLY A 89 22.90 4.01 -6.03
CA GLY A 89 22.19 2.80 -6.44
C GLY A 89 22.85 2.15 -7.65
N THR A 90 22.17 1.14 -8.21
CA THR A 90 22.57 0.46 -9.45
C THR A 90 21.58 0.71 -10.59
N GLY A 91 20.70 1.70 -10.41
CA GLY A 91 19.61 2.02 -11.33
C GLY A 91 20.04 2.67 -12.64
N PRO A 92 19.08 2.83 -13.59
CA PRO A 92 19.35 3.39 -14.92
C PRO A 92 19.72 4.87 -14.90
N PHE A 93 19.37 5.59 -13.83
CA PHE A 93 19.61 7.01 -13.66
C PHE A 93 20.35 7.31 -12.36
N LYS A 94 21.26 8.28 -12.40
CA LYS A 94 21.99 8.81 -11.25
C LYS A 94 21.39 10.14 -10.84
N LEU A 95 21.17 10.35 -9.54
CA LEU A 95 20.79 11.67 -9.02
C LEU A 95 21.99 12.61 -9.17
N SER A 96 21.84 13.68 -9.96
CA SER A 96 22.88 14.67 -10.17
C SER A 96 22.64 15.93 -9.34
N ARG A 97 21.36 16.30 -9.12
CA ARG A 97 21.01 17.47 -8.32
C ARG A 97 19.70 17.26 -7.58
N PHE A 98 19.65 17.67 -6.32
CA PHE A 98 18.45 17.75 -5.51
C PHE A 98 18.31 19.16 -4.95
N VAL A 99 17.20 19.81 -5.29
CA VAL A 99 16.81 21.10 -4.72
C VAL A 99 15.52 20.88 -3.95
N GLN A 100 15.61 21.00 -2.63
CA GLN A 100 14.47 20.74 -1.75
C GLN A 100 13.27 21.63 -2.11
N TYR A 101 12.09 21.03 -2.17
CA TYR A 101 10.82 21.65 -2.55
C TYR A 101 10.73 22.15 -4.00
N ASP A 102 11.74 21.94 -4.83
CA ASP A 102 11.74 22.39 -6.23
C ASP A 102 11.87 21.20 -7.21
N HIS A 103 13.04 20.54 -7.27
CA HIS A 103 13.23 19.46 -8.21
C HIS A 103 14.30 18.43 -7.83
N LEU A 104 14.21 17.26 -8.48
CA LEU A 104 15.26 16.26 -8.55
C LEU A 104 15.67 16.11 -10.02
N HIS A 105 16.96 16.27 -10.29
CA HIS A 105 17.53 16.10 -11.63
C HIS A 105 18.38 14.83 -11.67
N TYR A 106 18.10 14.00 -12.67
CA TYR A 106 18.76 12.72 -12.90
C TYR A 106 19.44 12.72 -14.25
N VAL A 107 20.61 12.09 -14.32
CA VAL A 107 21.36 11.84 -15.56
C VAL A 107 21.47 10.34 -15.82
N ARG A 108 21.59 9.96 -17.07
CA ARG A 108 21.77 8.59 -17.51
C ARG A 108 22.95 7.92 -16.79
N ASN A 109 22.78 6.66 -16.43
CA ASN A 109 23.86 5.80 -15.98
C ASN A 109 24.44 5.04 -17.19
N GLU A 110 25.54 5.55 -17.74
CA GLU A 110 26.19 4.93 -18.91
C GLU A 110 26.69 3.50 -18.67
N LYS A 111 26.87 3.13 -17.38
CA LYS A 111 27.28 1.79 -16.96
C LYS A 111 26.10 0.95 -16.47
N TYR A 112 24.87 1.30 -16.89
CA TYR A 112 23.72 0.53 -16.49
C TYR A 112 23.80 -0.91 -17.03
N TRP A 113 23.47 -1.87 -16.20
CA TRP A 113 23.68 -3.29 -16.49
C TRP A 113 22.73 -3.87 -17.57
N GLU A 114 21.58 -3.26 -17.83
CA GLU A 114 20.73 -3.58 -18.99
C GLU A 114 21.23 -2.79 -20.20
N LYS A 115 21.81 -3.50 -21.18
CA LYS A 115 22.36 -2.87 -22.39
C LYS A 115 21.30 -2.11 -23.17
N GLY A 116 21.65 -0.92 -23.66
CA GLY A 116 20.78 -0.06 -24.45
C GLY A 116 19.80 0.79 -23.66
N LEU A 117 19.77 0.66 -22.34
CA LEU A 117 18.92 1.46 -21.45
C LEU A 117 19.75 2.34 -20.52
N PRO A 118 19.15 3.43 -20.02
CA PRO A 118 17.86 4.03 -20.42
C PRO A 118 17.96 4.73 -21.78
N HIS A 119 16.81 5.04 -22.42
CA HIS A 119 16.80 5.71 -23.70
C HIS A 119 17.02 7.23 -23.58
N VAL A 120 16.45 7.87 -22.54
CA VAL A 120 16.64 9.32 -22.33
C VAL A 120 17.96 9.59 -21.60
N ASN A 121 18.58 10.74 -21.90
CA ASN A 121 19.86 11.12 -21.30
C ASN A 121 19.69 11.73 -19.90
N GLU A 122 18.61 12.43 -19.70
CA GLU A 122 18.33 13.13 -18.42
C GLU A 122 16.84 13.23 -18.17
N MET A 123 16.47 13.40 -16.91
CA MET A 123 15.11 13.48 -16.44
C MET A 123 15.02 14.38 -15.21
N THR A 124 14.03 15.29 -15.22
CA THR A 124 13.79 16.19 -14.08
C THR A 124 12.41 15.94 -13.50
N PHE A 125 12.33 15.61 -12.22
CA PHE A 125 11.08 15.61 -11.46
C PHE A 125 10.90 16.95 -10.78
N LYS A 126 9.98 17.77 -11.28
CA LYS A 126 9.55 19.01 -10.65
C LYS A 126 8.56 18.73 -9.53
N ILE A 127 8.72 19.37 -8.39
CA ILE A 127 7.78 19.28 -7.26
C ILE A 127 6.70 20.35 -7.47
N MET A 128 5.53 19.92 -7.96
CA MET A 128 4.39 20.80 -8.22
C MET A 128 3.20 20.32 -7.37
N VAL A 129 2.96 21.00 -6.25
CA VAL A 129 1.96 20.61 -5.27
C VAL A 129 0.53 20.77 -5.85
N GLU A 130 0.27 21.92 -6.48
CA GLU A 130 -1.04 22.25 -7.00
C GLU A 130 -1.35 21.47 -8.29
N GLU A 131 -2.49 20.76 -8.31
CA GLU A 131 -2.90 19.96 -9.46
C GLU A 131 -3.18 20.81 -10.69
N ASP A 132 -3.79 21.98 -10.51
CA ASP A 132 -4.09 22.92 -11.60
C ASP A 132 -2.83 23.36 -12.32
N ALA A 133 -1.74 23.58 -11.58
CA ALA A 133 -0.45 23.89 -12.17
C ALA A 133 0.13 22.72 -12.98
N ARG A 134 -0.05 21.47 -12.51
CA ARG A 134 0.38 20.27 -13.25
C ARG A 134 -0.41 20.11 -14.56
N VAL A 135 -1.74 20.30 -14.51
CA VAL A 135 -2.61 20.24 -15.69
C VAL A 135 -2.23 21.32 -16.71
N ALA A 136 -2.04 22.56 -16.26
CA ALA A 136 -1.63 23.67 -17.13
C ALA A 136 -0.24 23.44 -17.77
N ALA A 137 0.73 22.96 -16.99
CA ALA A 137 2.08 22.65 -17.48
C ALA A 137 2.11 21.51 -18.51
N LEU A 138 1.27 20.46 -18.33
CA LEU A 138 1.09 19.39 -19.32
C LEU A 138 0.56 19.94 -20.65
N ARG A 139 -0.50 20.76 -20.62
CA ARG A 139 -1.07 21.39 -21.80
C ARG A 139 -0.06 22.27 -22.55
N ALA A 140 0.70 23.04 -21.79
CA ALA A 140 1.72 23.93 -22.35
C ALA A 140 2.99 23.20 -22.84
N GLY A 141 3.11 21.87 -22.64
CA GLY A 141 4.33 21.12 -22.99
C GLY A 141 5.52 21.40 -22.07
N GLN A 142 5.31 22.03 -20.93
CA GLN A 142 6.38 22.33 -19.97
C GLN A 142 6.80 21.12 -19.14
N ILE A 143 5.91 20.12 -19.05
CA ILE A 143 6.18 18.80 -18.45
C ILE A 143 5.58 17.71 -19.35
N HIS A 144 6.19 16.53 -19.31
CA HIS A 144 5.80 15.40 -20.17
C HIS A 144 4.96 14.36 -19.44
N TYR A 145 4.94 14.41 -18.13
CA TYR A 145 4.25 13.45 -17.26
C TYR A 145 3.74 14.14 -16.00
N ALA A 146 2.56 13.76 -15.55
CA ALA A 146 2.06 14.15 -14.23
C ALA A 146 1.20 13.04 -13.60
N TYR A 147 1.20 12.99 -12.27
CA TYR A 147 0.22 12.26 -11.48
C TYR A 147 -0.98 13.16 -11.21
N LEU A 148 -2.20 12.63 -11.40
CA LEU A 148 -3.46 13.39 -11.31
C LEU A 148 -4.48 12.68 -10.42
N THR A 149 -5.49 13.45 -10.00
CA THR A 149 -6.77 12.93 -9.51
C THR A 149 -7.72 12.66 -10.66
N GLY A 150 -8.89 12.06 -10.38
CA GLY A 150 -9.96 11.91 -11.38
C GLY A 150 -10.42 13.25 -11.93
N GLU A 151 -10.45 14.30 -11.09
CA GLU A 151 -10.83 15.66 -11.50
C GLU A 151 -9.80 16.27 -12.46
N GLY A 152 -8.51 16.20 -12.13
CA GLY A 152 -7.44 16.67 -13.01
C GLY A 152 -7.44 15.93 -14.35
N ALA A 153 -7.69 14.63 -14.33
CA ALA A 153 -7.81 13.81 -15.54
C ALA A 153 -9.01 14.21 -16.41
N ALA A 154 -10.15 14.50 -15.79
CA ALA A 154 -11.36 14.95 -16.52
C ALA A 154 -11.12 16.25 -17.32
N ARG A 155 -10.28 17.14 -16.80
CA ARG A 155 -9.91 18.39 -17.49
C ARG A 155 -9.04 18.17 -18.74
N LEU A 156 -8.35 17.02 -18.82
CA LEU A 156 -7.50 16.65 -19.97
C LEU A 156 -8.19 15.70 -20.95
N LYS A 157 -9.46 15.36 -20.72
CA LYS A 157 -10.21 14.36 -21.50
C LYS A 157 -10.19 14.62 -23.01
N ASP A 158 -10.32 15.90 -23.41
CA ASP A 158 -10.41 16.32 -24.81
C ASP A 158 -9.09 16.91 -25.35
N ASP A 159 -8.01 16.83 -24.57
CA ASP A 159 -6.70 17.33 -25.01
C ASP A 159 -6.04 16.31 -25.95
N LYS A 160 -5.83 16.75 -27.21
CA LYS A 160 -5.29 15.89 -28.27
C LYS A 160 -3.80 15.56 -28.11
N ASN A 161 -3.10 16.27 -27.24
CA ASN A 161 -1.65 16.14 -27.04
C ASN A 161 -1.31 15.30 -25.78
N VAL A 162 -2.33 14.93 -24.99
CA VAL A 162 -2.14 14.26 -23.70
C VAL A 162 -2.98 13.00 -23.63
N SER A 163 -2.35 11.90 -23.21
CA SER A 163 -3.02 10.64 -22.93
C SER A 163 -3.16 10.45 -21.41
N VAL A 164 -4.37 10.19 -20.95
CA VAL A 164 -4.65 9.85 -19.55
C VAL A 164 -4.65 8.35 -19.38
N LEU A 165 -3.72 7.86 -18.57
CA LEU A 165 -3.53 6.45 -18.26
C LEU A 165 -4.17 6.11 -16.91
N ARG A 166 -4.82 4.95 -16.83
CA ARG A 166 -5.42 4.43 -15.60
C ARG A 166 -5.01 2.99 -15.36
N SER A 167 -4.57 2.70 -14.17
CA SER A 167 -4.32 1.32 -13.71
C SER A 167 -4.70 1.15 -12.24
N PRO A 168 -5.05 -0.04 -11.79
CA PRO A 168 -5.25 -0.28 -10.36
C PRO A 168 -4.04 0.20 -9.56
N LYS A 169 -4.29 0.83 -8.41
CA LYS A 169 -3.27 1.28 -7.47
C LYS A 169 -3.19 0.26 -6.33
N ALA A 170 -1.99 -0.03 -5.89
CA ALA A 170 -1.78 -0.82 -4.67
C ALA A 170 -2.15 -0.01 -3.41
N TRP A 171 -3.43 0.34 -3.29
CA TRP A 171 -3.97 1.23 -2.26
C TRP A 171 -5.40 0.78 -1.90
N LEU A 172 -5.50 -0.09 -0.87
CA LEU A 172 -6.76 -0.64 -0.40
C LEU A 172 -7.33 0.22 0.71
N VAL A 173 -8.38 1.00 0.42
CA VAL A 173 -9.04 1.88 1.40
C VAL A 173 -10.03 1.09 2.23
N ILE A 174 -9.93 1.23 3.55
CA ILE A 174 -10.73 0.48 4.52
C ILE A 174 -11.10 1.34 5.73
N HIS A 175 -12.17 0.95 6.43
CA HIS A 175 -12.37 1.30 7.84
C HIS A 175 -12.08 0.09 8.71
N VAL A 176 -11.26 0.25 9.73
CA VAL A 176 -10.97 -0.78 10.75
C VAL A 176 -11.85 -0.51 11.96
N LEU A 177 -12.51 -1.56 12.47
CA LEU A 177 -13.32 -1.53 13.67
C LEU A 177 -12.48 -2.07 14.83
N ASN A 178 -12.41 -1.34 15.95
CA ASN A 178 -11.63 -1.78 17.11
C ASN A 178 -12.34 -2.95 17.82
N SER A 179 -11.99 -4.16 17.43
CA SER A 179 -12.61 -5.38 17.93
C SER A 179 -12.32 -5.68 19.40
N SER A 180 -11.43 -4.92 20.06
CA SER A 180 -11.17 -5.03 21.49
C SER A 180 -12.13 -4.20 22.36
N ARG A 181 -12.91 -3.30 21.74
CA ARG A 181 -13.84 -2.38 22.44
C ARG A 181 -15.30 -2.70 22.14
N LYS A 182 -16.17 -2.54 23.15
CA LYS A 182 -17.63 -2.49 22.92
C LYS A 182 -17.98 -1.23 22.14
N PRO A 183 -18.95 -1.28 21.22
CA PRO A 183 -19.74 -2.47 20.87
C PRO A 183 -19.08 -3.40 19.83
N PHE A 184 -17.94 -3.02 19.24
CA PHE A 184 -17.29 -3.70 18.12
C PHE A 184 -16.65 -5.03 18.48
N SER A 185 -16.52 -5.38 19.77
CA SER A 185 -16.12 -6.72 20.22
C SER A 185 -17.16 -7.80 19.90
N ASP A 186 -18.43 -7.41 19.69
CA ASP A 186 -19.46 -8.32 19.22
C ASP A 186 -19.44 -8.43 17.68
N LYS A 187 -19.27 -9.65 17.18
CA LYS A 187 -19.28 -9.95 15.74
C LYS A 187 -20.57 -9.47 15.06
N ARG A 188 -21.72 -9.61 15.70
CA ARG A 188 -23.01 -9.21 15.13
C ARG A 188 -23.06 -7.71 14.84
N VAL A 189 -22.43 -6.88 15.69
CA VAL A 189 -22.31 -5.43 15.46
C VAL A 189 -21.44 -5.16 14.22
N ARG A 190 -20.30 -5.85 14.09
CA ARG A 190 -19.41 -5.67 12.94
C ARG A 190 -20.08 -6.12 11.63
N GLN A 191 -20.79 -7.26 11.65
CA GLN A 191 -21.58 -7.74 10.53
C GLN A 191 -22.72 -6.78 10.17
N ALA A 192 -23.43 -6.22 11.19
CA ALA A 192 -24.46 -5.22 10.96
C ALA A 192 -23.93 -3.98 10.23
N ILE A 193 -22.77 -3.48 10.64
CA ILE A 193 -22.09 -2.37 9.95
C ILE A 193 -21.75 -2.76 8.50
N SER A 194 -21.22 -3.96 8.29
CA SER A 194 -20.86 -4.43 6.93
C SER A 194 -22.07 -4.55 5.99
N LEU A 195 -23.23 -5.01 6.53
CA LEU A 195 -24.49 -5.08 5.79
C LEU A 195 -25.20 -3.72 5.66
N GLY A 196 -24.93 -2.80 6.58
CA GLY A 196 -25.53 -1.46 6.61
C GLY A 196 -24.93 -0.48 5.60
N VAL A 197 -23.86 -0.84 4.91
CA VAL A 197 -23.13 0.07 4.02
C VAL A 197 -23.17 -0.39 2.56
N ASP A 198 -23.30 0.59 1.67
CA ASP A 198 -23.20 0.43 0.23
C ASP A 198 -21.80 0.88 -0.24
N ARG A 199 -20.98 -0.08 -0.65
CA ARG A 199 -19.61 0.16 -1.10
C ARG A 199 -19.54 0.87 -2.44
N GLN A 200 -20.53 0.63 -3.30
CA GLN A 200 -20.62 1.30 -4.60
C GLN A 200 -20.92 2.79 -4.42
N GLU A 201 -21.81 3.14 -3.48
CA GLU A 201 -22.09 4.54 -3.14
C GLU A 201 -20.83 5.25 -2.63
N VAL A 202 -20.00 4.58 -1.79
CA VAL A 202 -18.73 5.14 -1.31
C VAL A 202 -17.75 5.34 -2.47
N LEU A 203 -17.59 4.35 -3.36
CA LEU A 203 -16.73 4.46 -4.53
C LEU A 203 -17.12 5.66 -5.41
N GLN A 204 -18.42 5.84 -5.66
CA GLN A 204 -18.89 6.94 -6.48
C GLN A 204 -18.74 8.31 -5.81
N LYS A 205 -19.09 8.44 -4.53
CA LYS A 205 -19.12 9.72 -3.84
C LYS A 205 -17.78 10.16 -3.27
N ALA A 206 -16.94 9.22 -2.84
CA ALA A 206 -15.66 9.56 -2.21
C ALA A 206 -14.54 9.79 -3.24
N VAL A 207 -14.54 9.05 -4.36
CA VAL A 207 -13.48 9.09 -5.38
C VAL A 207 -14.01 9.14 -6.82
N PHE A 208 -15.27 9.55 -7.03
CA PHE A 208 -15.87 9.76 -8.35
C PHE A 208 -15.83 8.51 -9.25
N GLY A 209 -15.88 7.31 -8.66
CA GLY A 209 -15.78 6.05 -9.38
C GLY A 209 -14.34 5.63 -9.74
N GLU A 210 -13.34 6.42 -9.40
CA GLU A 210 -11.94 6.14 -9.71
C GLU A 210 -11.34 5.07 -8.76
N GLY A 211 -11.75 3.83 -8.98
CA GLY A 211 -11.34 2.66 -8.22
C GLY A 211 -12.10 1.41 -8.64
N SER A 212 -11.86 0.34 -7.94
CA SER A 212 -12.60 -0.91 -8.06
C SER A 212 -12.88 -1.51 -6.68
N LEU A 213 -14.08 -2.08 -6.50
CA LEU A 213 -14.40 -2.83 -5.29
C LEU A 213 -13.36 -3.93 -5.07
N SER A 214 -13.07 -4.23 -3.82
CA SER A 214 -12.01 -5.18 -3.46
C SER A 214 -12.36 -5.98 -2.22
N GLY A 215 -11.75 -7.16 -2.09
CA GLY A 215 -11.74 -7.96 -0.87
C GLY A 215 -10.53 -7.66 0.02
N PRO A 216 -10.28 -8.50 1.04
CA PRO A 216 -9.16 -8.34 1.98
C PRO A 216 -7.78 -8.33 1.32
N VAL A 217 -7.63 -8.98 0.17
CA VAL A 217 -6.46 -8.87 -0.71
C VAL A 217 -6.86 -8.08 -1.94
N PRO A 218 -6.12 -7.02 -2.31
CA PRO A 218 -6.45 -6.15 -3.43
C PRO A 218 -6.49 -6.85 -4.78
N THR A 219 -7.39 -6.42 -5.66
CA THR A 219 -7.58 -6.97 -7.02
C THR A 219 -6.34 -6.91 -7.91
N GLY A 220 -5.38 -6.05 -7.61
CA GLY A 220 -4.09 -6.02 -8.29
C GLY A 220 -3.14 -7.18 -7.97
N HIS A 221 -3.44 -7.98 -6.95
CA HIS A 221 -2.76 -9.24 -6.66
C HIS A 221 -3.43 -10.38 -7.43
N THR A 222 -3.18 -10.43 -8.74
CA THR A 222 -3.66 -11.52 -9.58
C THR A 222 -3.45 -12.87 -8.91
N ASP A 223 -4.49 -13.73 -8.96
CA ASP A 223 -4.56 -15.08 -8.36
C ASP A 223 -4.76 -15.17 -6.83
N TRP A 224 -4.64 -14.07 -6.07
CA TRP A 224 -4.70 -14.09 -4.61
C TRP A 224 -5.96 -13.44 -4.02
N PHE A 225 -6.73 -12.71 -4.82
CA PHE A 225 -7.94 -12.02 -4.38
C PHE A 225 -9.21 -12.84 -4.63
N ILE A 226 -10.24 -12.61 -3.82
CA ILE A 226 -11.57 -13.13 -4.09
C ILE A 226 -12.23 -12.28 -5.17
N PRO A 227 -12.73 -12.87 -6.28
CA PRO A 227 -13.45 -12.13 -7.31
C PRO A 227 -14.57 -11.26 -6.74
N VAL A 228 -14.72 -10.05 -7.26
CA VAL A 228 -15.64 -9.03 -6.71
C VAL A 228 -17.09 -9.49 -6.70
N ASP A 229 -17.51 -10.25 -7.72
CA ASP A 229 -18.84 -10.84 -7.84
C ASP A 229 -19.14 -11.92 -6.78
N LYS A 230 -18.12 -12.43 -6.11
CA LYS A 230 -18.21 -13.41 -5.01
C LYS A 230 -18.12 -12.78 -3.61
N LEU A 231 -17.95 -11.46 -3.53
CA LEU A 231 -17.89 -10.76 -2.26
C LEU A 231 -19.29 -10.53 -1.67
N PRO A 232 -19.49 -10.68 -0.34
CA PRO A 232 -20.78 -10.53 0.32
C PRO A 232 -21.14 -9.05 0.53
N TYR A 233 -21.10 -8.23 -0.54
CA TYR A 233 -21.18 -6.78 -0.44
C TYR A 233 -22.56 -6.18 -0.74
N LYS A 234 -23.58 -7.01 -0.83
CA LYS A 234 -24.96 -6.54 -1.01
C LYS A 234 -25.48 -5.95 0.31
N PRO A 235 -25.88 -4.67 0.36
CA PRO A 235 -26.46 -4.07 1.55
C PRO A 235 -27.78 -4.76 1.93
N ASP A 236 -27.99 -4.94 3.24
CA ASP A 236 -29.23 -5.47 3.84
C ASP A 236 -29.54 -4.71 5.14
N ILE A 237 -30.23 -3.59 5.00
CA ILE A 237 -30.57 -2.71 6.13
C ILE A 237 -31.51 -3.40 7.16
N PRO A 238 -32.54 -4.15 6.76
CA PRO A 238 -33.37 -4.91 7.72
C PRO A 238 -32.54 -5.89 8.54
N ARG A 239 -31.68 -6.71 7.91
CA ARG A 239 -30.82 -7.66 8.60
C ARG A 239 -29.79 -6.98 9.49
N ALA A 240 -29.22 -5.86 9.05
CA ALA A 240 -28.30 -5.06 9.85
C ALA A 240 -28.97 -4.57 11.17
N LYS A 241 -30.17 -4.02 11.10
CA LYS A 241 -30.94 -3.61 12.27
C LYS A 241 -31.28 -4.78 13.19
N GLN A 242 -31.66 -5.92 12.62
CA GLN A 242 -31.92 -7.13 13.39
C GLN A 242 -30.68 -7.59 14.17
N LEU A 243 -29.51 -7.63 13.54
CA LEU A 243 -28.25 -7.99 14.19
C LEU A 243 -27.87 -7.02 15.31
N LEU A 244 -28.09 -5.70 15.13
CA LEU A 244 -27.89 -4.71 16.19
C LEU A 244 -28.82 -4.97 17.37
N ALA A 245 -30.09 -5.25 17.13
CA ALA A 245 -31.04 -5.56 18.19
C ALA A 245 -30.65 -6.86 18.93
N GLU A 246 -30.28 -7.92 18.23
CA GLU A 246 -29.76 -9.17 18.78
C GLU A 246 -28.49 -8.97 19.63
N ALA A 247 -27.67 -7.98 19.27
CA ALA A 247 -26.46 -7.58 20.02
C ALA A 247 -26.75 -6.63 21.21
N GLY A 248 -28.02 -6.27 21.45
CA GLY A 248 -28.40 -5.37 22.54
C GLY A 248 -28.45 -3.87 22.19
N TYR A 249 -28.41 -3.54 20.90
CA TYR A 249 -28.45 -2.15 20.40
C TYR A 249 -29.63 -1.89 19.46
N PRO A 250 -30.89 -2.12 19.89
CA PRO A 250 -32.08 -1.98 19.03
C PRO A 250 -32.29 -0.56 18.48
N ASN A 251 -31.80 0.44 19.22
CA ASN A 251 -31.88 1.87 18.84
C ASN A 251 -30.55 2.41 18.28
N GLY A 252 -29.57 1.53 18.01
CA GLY A 252 -28.22 1.91 17.63
C GLY A 252 -27.37 2.45 18.77
N PHE A 253 -26.34 3.23 18.44
CA PHE A 253 -25.39 3.80 19.42
C PHE A 253 -24.58 4.96 18.82
N GLU A 254 -23.92 5.71 19.71
CA GLU A 254 -22.97 6.76 19.33
C GLU A 254 -21.56 6.17 19.19
N THR A 255 -20.77 6.67 18.22
CA THR A 255 -19.39 6.22 17.98
C THR A 255 -18.54 7.29 17.31
N THR A 256 -17.26 7.01 17.11
CA THR A 256 -16.30 7.92 16.46
C THR A 256 -15.59 7.27 15.29
N ILE A 257 -15.28 8.05 14.24
CA ILE A 257 -14.43 7.67 13.12
C ILE A 257 -13.21 8.59 13.10
N LYS A 258 -12.01 8.06 13.35
CA LYS A 258 -10.77 8.83 13.21
C LYS A 258 -10.30 8.80 11.76
N ALA A 259 -10.00 9.99 11.20
CA ALA A 259 -9.51 10.19 9.84
C ALA A 259 -8.40 11.24 9.85
N SER A 260 -7.48 11.19 8.85
CA SER A 260 -6.53 12.28 8.64
C SER A 260 -6.85 13.03 7.35
N PRO A 261 -6.96 14.38 7.41
CA PRO A 261 -7.23 15.21 6.23
C PRO A 261 -6.05 15.26 5.24
N GLN A 262 -4.88 14.73 5.61
CA GLN A 262 -3.77 14.55 4.68
C GLN A 262 -4.17 13.70 3.46
N TYR A 263 -5.17 12.83 3.61
CA TYR A 263 -5.76 12.02 2.56
C TYR A 263 -7.25 12.36 2.43
N PRO A 264 -7.63 13.28 1.55
CA PRO A 264 -9.03 13.71 1.39
C PRO A 264 -10.00 12.56 1.15
N GLU A 265 -9.57 11.53 0.42
CA GLU A 265 -10.36 10.32 0.17
C GLU A 265 -10.74 9.56 1.45
N PHE A 266 -9.95 9.66 2.52
CA PHE A 266 -10.29 9.06 3.82
C PHE A 266 -11.44 9.81 4.48
N VAL A 267 -11.37 11.14 4.46
CA VAL A 267 -12.44 11.99 5.01
C VAL A 267 -13.73 11.78 4.20
N ASN A 268 -13.64 11.80 2.88
CA ASN A 268 -14.79 11.61 1.99
C ASN A 268 -15.46 10.25 2.21
N ALA A 269 -14.69 9.16 2.27
CA ALA A 269 -15.22 7.83 2.56
C ALA A 269 -15.90 7.77 3.93
N SER A 270 -15.32 8.44 4.94
CA SER A 270 -15.91 8.52 6.29
C SER A 270 -17.22 9.30 6.30
N VAL A 271 -17.34 10.38 5.53
CA VAL A 271 -18.58 11.18 5.42
C VAL A 271 -19.71 10.34 4.81
N VAL A 272 -19.42 9.60 3.73
CA VAL A 272 -20.42 8.71 3.11
C VAL A 272 -20.79 7.60 4.09
N MET A 273 -19.82 6.94 4.74
CA MET A 273 -20.08 5.91 5.74
C MET A 273 -20.93 6.45 6.91
N GLN A 274 -20.61 7.62 7.43
CA GLN A 274 -21.39 8.28 8.50
C GLN A 274 -22.88 8.41 8.13
N SER A 275 -23.15 8.86 6.91
CA SER A 275 -24.53 8.97 6.40
C SER A 275 -25.22 7.61 6.29
N GLN A 276 -24.51 6.57 5.87
CA GLN A 276 -25.06 5.22 5.74
C GLN A 276 -25.32 4.58 7.11
N LEU A 277 -24.43 4.75 8.07
CA LEU A 277 -24.57 4.24 9.44
C LEU A 277 -25.83 4.77 10.15
N LYS A 278 -26.22 6.03 9.89
CA LYS A 278 -27.49 6.59 10.40
C LYS A 278 -28.72 5.78 9.97
N ARG A 279 -28.70 5.14 8.80
CA ARG A 279 -29.80 4.30 8.31
C ARG A 279 -30.09 3.09 9.20
N ILE A 280 -29.08 2.64 9.94
CA ILE A 280 -29.16 1.52 10.89
C ILE A 280 -29.12 1.97 12.36
N GLY A 281 -29.25 3.28 12.64
CA GLY A 281 -29.29 3.85 13.99
C GLY A 281 -27.94 4.18 14.62
N ILE A 282 -26.82 4.03 13.90
CA ILE A 282 -25.49 4.34 14.43
C ILE A 282 -25.13 5.78 14.07
N ASN A 283 -24.89 6.60 15.10
CA ASN A 283 -24.48 8.00 14.97
C ASN A 283 -22.96 8.11 15.15
N ALA A 284 -22.23 8.21 14.06
CA ALA A 284 -20.78 8.35 14.06
C ALA A 284 -20.35 9.81 13.98
N LYS A 285 -19.41 10.24 14.84
CA LYS A 285 -18.74 11.53 14.75
C LYS A 285 -17.38 11.38 14.10
N ILE A 286 -17.10 12.14 13.04
CA ILE A 286 -15.77 12.15 12.40
C ILE A 286 -14.84 13.05 13.20
N ILE A 287 -13.68 12.51 13.59
CA ILE A 287 -12.59 13.20 14.29
C ILE A 287 -11.41 13.26 13.31
N GLN A 288 -11.10 14.46 12.86
CA GLN A 288 -9.94 14.67 11.99
C GLN A 288 -8.70 14.96 12.85
N LEU A 289 -7.62 14.21 12.57
CA LEU A 289 -6.34 14.31 13.26
C LEU A 289 -5.23 14.58 12.27
N GLU A 290 -4.24 15.40 12.70
CA GLU A 290 -2.98 15.51 12.00
C GLU A 290 -2.33 14.11 11.87
N TRP A 291 -1.58 13.87 10.78
CA TRP A 291 -1.10 12.53 10.45
C TRP A 291 -0.25 11.88 11.54
N GLY A 292 0.66 12.63 12.16
CA GLY A 292 1.50 12.11 13.25
C GLY A 292 0.68 11.68 14.46
N GLN A 293 -0.32 12.49 14.85
CA GLN A 293 -1.24 12.16 15.94
C GLN A 293 -2.14 10.96 15.56
N PHE A 294 -2.65 10.93 14.32
CA PHE A 294 -3.44 9.81 13.82
C PHE A 294 -2.65 8.49 13.90
N ILE A 295 -1.40 8.47 13.45
CA ILE A 295 -0.54 7.28 13.53
C ILE A 295 -0.28 6.91 14.99
N LYS A 296 0.02 7.87 15.84
CA LYS A 296 0.24 7.62 17.27
C LYS A 296 -0.95 6.92 17.90
N GLU A 297 -2.15 7.48 17.78
CA GLU A 297 -3.34 7.01 18.45
C GLU A 297 -3.86 5.69 17.87
N THR A 298 -3.74 5.50 16.55
CA THR A 298 -4.43 4.40 15.87
C THR A 298 -3.53 3.24 15.43
N PHE A 299 -2.19 3.38 15.54
CA PHE A 299 -1.26 2.32 15.14
C PHE A 299 -0.17 2.02 16.16
N THR A 300 0.38 3.02 16.84
CA THR A 300 1.63 2.83 17.62
C THR A 300 1.41 2.75 19.11
N GLN A 301 0.50 3.53 19.68
CA GLN A 301 0.19 3.39 21.12
C GLN A 301 -0.58 2.11 21.43
N ARG A 302 -0.44 1.64 22.67
CA ARG A 302 -1.22 0.49 23.18
C ARG A 302 -1.83 0.83 24.55
N PRO A 303 -3.14 0.56 24.78
CA PRO A 303 -4.13 0.16 23.75
C PRO A 303 -4.31 1.23 22.68
N MET A 304 -4.69 0.82 21.45
CA MET A 304 -5.02 1.76 20.39
C MET A 304 -6.26 2.59 20.76
N ASP A 305 -6.25 3.88 20.44
CA ASP A 305 -7.34 4.79 20.78
C ASP A 305 -8.16 5.14 19.53
N TYR A 306 -9.09 4.27 19.18
CA TYR A 306 -10.12 4.52 18.17
C TYR A 306 -11.30 3.57 18.37
N ASP A 307 -12.47 3.97 17.91
CA ASP A 307 -13.64 3.10 17.71
C ASP A 307 -13.60 2.55 16.28
N LEU A 308 -13.65 3.48 15.30
CA LEU A 308 -13.36 3.22 13.89
C LEU A 308 -12.24 4.15 13.45
N LYS A 309 -11.41 3.67 12.53
CA LYS A 309 -10.44 4.49 11.79
C LYS A 309 -10.51 4.20 10.32
N VAL A 310 -10.29 5.19 9.48
CA VAL A 310 -10.09 5.01 8.05
C VAL A 310 -8.61 5.01 7.75
N THR A 311 -8.18 4.09 6.90
CA THR A 311 -6.78 4.00 6.45
C THR A 311 -6.70 3.32 5.10
N ALA A 312 -5.49 3.18 4.56
CA ALA A 312 -5.26 2.34 3.41
C ALA A 312 -4.09 1.38 3.65
N TRP A 313 -4.28 0.13 3.22
CA TRP A 313 -3.17 -0.80 3.08
C TRP A 313 -2.48 -0.52 1.74
N THR A 314 -1.19 -0.22 1.83
CA THR A 314 -0.36 0.06 0.65
C THR A 314 0.10 -1.24 0.00
N PHE A 315 0.82 -1.14 -1.11
CA PHE A 315 1.39 -2.32 -1.77
C PHE A 315 2.24 -3.16 -0.82
N TYR A 316 1.80 -4.40 -0.68
CA TYR A 316 2.59 -5.47 -0.08
C TYR A 316 2.83 -6.55 -1.15
N PRO A 317 4.03 -7.13 -1.19
CA PRO A 317 4.41 -8.02 -2.29
C PRO A 317 3.73 -9.39 -2.25
N ASP A 318 3.13 -9.75 -1.11
CA ASP A 318 2.55 -11.07 -0.87
C ASP A 318 1.27 -10.93 -0.02
N PRO A 319 0.24 -11.79 -0.19
CA PRO A 319 -0.97 -11.81 0.62
C PRO A 319 -0.71 -11.89 2.14
N HIS A 320 0.39 -12.53 2.54
CA HIS A 320 0.84 -12.61 3.92
C HIS A 320 0.83 -11.24 4.62
N HIS A 321 1.29 -10.20 3.92
CA HIS A 321 1.41 -8.86 4.49
C HIS A 321 0.07 -8.13 4.63
N TYR A 322 -0.96 -8.52 3.84
CA TYR A 322 -2.33 -8.01 4.04
C TYR A 322 -3.09 -8.75 5.13
N LEU A 323 -2.77 -10.02 5.33
CA LEU A 323 -3.55 -10.91 6.18
C LEU A 323 -2.83 -11.18 7.51
N TYR A 324 -1.63 -11.73 7.51
CA TYR A 324 -0.90 -12.03 8.74
C TYR A 324 -0.50 -10.77 9.50
N GLN A 325 0.11 -9.81 8.81
CA GLN A 325 0.65 -8.60 9.46
C GLN A 325 -0.41 -7.84 10.25
N TRP A 326 -1.64 -7.76 9.74
CA TRP A 326 -2.68 -6.94 10.35
C TRP A 326 -3.68 -7.72 11.20
N TRP A 327 -3.84 -9.02 10.95
CA TRP A 327 -4.93 -9.80 11.54
C TRP A 327 -4.49 -11.00 12.36
N HIS A 328 -3.22 -11.43 12.31
CA HIS A 328 -2.71 -12.50 13.18
C HIS A 328 -2.51 -11.96 14.60
N SER A 329 -2.99 -12.69 15.63
CA SER A 329 -3.02 -12.19 17.02
C SER A 329 -1.65 -11.88 17.61
N LYS A 330 -0.59 -12.57 17.17
CA LYS A 330 0.81 -12.35 17.61
C LYS A 330 1.58 -11.33 16.78
N SER A 331 0.96 -10.75 15.75
CA SER A 331 1.65 -9.74 14.93
C SER A 331 1.82 -8.43 15.71
N PRO A 332 3.02 -7.82 15.71
CA PRO A 332 3.23 -6.51 16.33
C PRO A 332 2.34 -5.40 15.75
N SER A 333 1.89 -5.57 14.51
CA SER A 333 1.02 -4.63 13.80
C SER A 333 -0.47 -4.99 13.88
N ASN A 334 -0.83 -6.02 14.65
CA ASN A 334 -2.22 -6.45 14.82
C ASN A 334 -3.12 -5.27 15.20
N GLN A 335 -4.34 -5.28 14.65
CA GLN A 335 -5.32 -4.20 14.81
C GLN A 335 -6.30 -4.45 15.97
N ASP A 336 -5.78 -4.92 17.11
CA ASP A 336 -6.56 -5.30 18.29
C ASP A 336 -7.65 -6.35 17.99
N TYR A 337 -7.35 -7.26 17.05
CA TYR A 337 -8.21 -8.36 16.63
C TYR A 337 -7.59 -9.71 17.00
N LYS A 338 -8.43 -10.65 17.44
CA LYS A 338 -8.02 -12.02 17.76
C LYS A 338 -9.05 -12.99 17.22
N ASN A 339 -8.59 -14.00 16.51
CA ASN A 339 -9.44 -15.10 16.05
C ASN A 339 -8.65 -16.42 16.06
N PRO A 340 -9.02 -17.38 16.92
CA PRO A 340 -8.30 -18.64 17.07
C PRO A 340 -8.40 -19.56 15.85
N GLU A 341 -9.38 -19.35 14.96
CA GLU A 341 -9.50 -20.12 13.72
C GLU A 341 -8.62 -19.54 12.61
N LEU A 342 -8.40 -18.22 12.61
CA LEU A 342 -7.61 -17.53 11.59
C LEU A 342 -6.11 -17.76 11.77
N ASP A 343 -5.62 -17.66 13.00
CA ASP A 343 -4.17 -17.72 13.30
C ASP A 343 -3.47 -18.97 12.73
N PRO A 344 -3.99 -20.20 12.95
CA PRO A 344 -3.35 -21.43 12.41
C PRO A 344 -3.34 -21.48 10.88
N ILE A 345 -4.36 -20.91 10.22
CA ILE A 345 -4.43 -20.84 8.75
C ILE A 345 -3.33 -19.92 8.22
N LEU A 346 -3.16 -18.76 8.84
CA LEU A 346 -2.13 -17.79 8.47
C LEU A 346 -0.71 -18.32 8.74
N GLU A 347 -0.51 -19.02 9.86
CA GLU A 347 0.76 -19.66 10.20
C GLU A 347 1.12 -20.75 9.17
N LYS A 348 0.16 -21.60 8.81
CA LYS A 348 0.36 -22.64 7.80
C LYS A 348 0.62 -22.04 6.41
N ALA A 349 -0.12 -21.01 6.00
CA ALA A 349 0.10 -20.32 4.73
C ALA A 349 1.48 -19.62 4.66
N MET A 350 1.96 -19.11 5.78
CA MET A 350 3.29 -18.51 5.89
C MET A 350 4.40 -19.57 5.74
N ALA A 351 4.23 -20.73 6.37
CA ALA A 351 5.24 -21.80 6.37
C ALA A 351 5.28 -22.58 5.05
N SER A 352 4.19 -22.66 4.30
CA SER A 352 4.16 -23.39 3.03
C SER A 352 4.93 -22.66 1.94
N THR A 353 5.69 -23.40 1.12
CA THR A 353 6.31 -22.96 -0.12
C THR A 353 5.52 -23.38 -1.36
N ASP A 354 4.50 -24.22 -1.20
CA ASP A 354 3.58 -24.60 -2.27
C ASP A 354 2.59 -23.46 -2.55
N ARG A 355 2.60 -22.97 -3.79
CA ARG A 355 1.79 -21.82 -4.19
C ARG A 355 0.29 -22.10 -4.13
N GLU A 356 -0.15 -23.28 -4.54
CA GLU A 356 -1.56 -23.63 -4.58
C GLU A 356 -2.11 -23.89 -3.16
N GLU A 357 -1.31 -24.52 -2.29
CA GLU A 357 -1.66 -24.66 -0.88
C GLU A 357 -1.78 -23.28 -0.22
N ARG A 358 -0.82 -22.38 -0.42
CA ARG A 358 -0.87 -21.00 0.10
C ARG A 358 -2.10 -20.27 -0.41
N LYS A 359 -2.42 -20.40 -1.69
CA LYS A 359 -3.60 -19.79 -2.31
C LYS A 359 -4.88 -20.25 -1.61
N ARG A 360 -5.07 -21.56 -1.46
CA ARG A 360 -6.23 -22.14 -0.78
C ARG A 360 -6.35 -21.60 0.65
N LEU A 361 -5.26 -21.58 1.41
CA LEU A 361 -5.24 -21.09 2.80
C LEU A 361 -5.54 -19.59 2.89
N TYR A 362 -4.98 -18.75 2.01
CA TYR A 362 -5.29 -17.33 2.01
C TYR A 362 -6.71 -17.02 1.54
N PHE A 363 -7.29 -17.82 0.66
CA PHE A 363 -8.71 -17.69 0.33
C PHE A 363 -9.59 -18.01 1.55
N GLN A 364 -9.28 -19.06 2.30
CA GLN A 364 -9.97 -19.40 3.54
C GLN A 364 -9.84 -18.27 4.58
N ALA A 365 -8.64 -17.74 4.77
CA ALA A 365 -8.40 -16.60 5.66
C ALA A 365 -9.21 -15.36 5.27
N GLN A 366 -9.29 -15.05 3.97
CA GLN A 366 -10.11 -13.94 3.47
C GLN A 366 -11.60 -14.15 3.75
N GLN A 367 -12.11 -15.36 3.59
CA GLN A 367 -13.51 -15.69 3.89
C GLN A 367 -13.84 -15.47 5.37
N ILE A 368 -12.94 -15.90 6.27
CA ILE A 368 -13.08 -15.66 7.71
C ILE A 368 -13.11 -14.14 7.99
N LEU A 369 -12.21 -13.36 7.42
CA LEU A 369 -12.17 -11.91 7.62
C LEU A 369 -13.40 -11.18 7.05
N LEU A 370 -13.99 -11.68 5.97
CA LEU A 370 -15.24 -11.15 5.42
C LEU A 370 -16.42 -11.44 6.34
N ASP A 371 -16.49 -12.65 6.91
CA ASP A 371 -17.56 -13.06 7.83
C ASP A 371 -17.42 -12.38 9.20
N GLU A 372 -16.22 -12.31 9.74
CA GLU A 372 -15.91 -11.65 11.01
C GLU A 372 -16.01 -10.12 10.96
N ALA A 373 -15.86 -9.54 9.79
CA ALA A 373 -15.96 -8.11 9.49
C ALA A 373 -15.16 -7.19 10.45
N PRO A 374 -13.89 -7.48 10.79
CA PRO A 374 -13.10 -6.56 11.62
C PRO A 374 -12.72 -5.28 10.87
N GLN A 375 -12.95 -5.28 9.56
CA GLN A 375 -12.74 -4.15 8.66
C GLN A 375 -13.87 -4.05 7.64
N ILE A 376 -14.20 -2.83 7.26
CA ILE A 376 -15.06 -2.53 6.12
C ILE A 376 -14.15 -2.14 4.97
N ILE A 377 -14.12 -2.98 3.96
CA ILE A 377 -13.30 -2.78 2.77
C ILE A 377 -14.12 -2.02 1.74
N TRP A 378 -13.55 -0.96 1.18
CA TRP A 378 -14.23 -0.12 0.20
C TRP A 378 -13.78 -0.44 -1.22
N TYR A 379 -12.58 -0.02 -1.56
CA TYR A 379 -12.07 -0.10 -2.92
C TYR A 379 -10.55 -0.13 -2.96
N THR A 380 -10.04 -0.65 -4.04
CA THR A 380 -8.68 -0.40 -4.49
C THR A 380 -8.69 0.86 -5.36
N GLY A 381 -7.86 1.85 -5.01
CA GLY A 381 -7.77 3.10 -5.76
C GLY A 381 -7.17 2.92 -7.16
N MET A 382 -7.20 3.99 -7.95
CA MET A 382 -6.58 4.04 -9.28
C MET A 382 -5.32 4.90 -9.26
N ASN A 383 -4.29 4.48 -9.98
CA ASN A 383 -3.25 5.36 -10.46
C ASN A 383 -3.78 6.08 -11.70
N ILE A 384 -3.86 7.38 -11.60
CA ILE A 384 -4.25 8.23 -12.73
C ILE A 384 -3.03 9.07 -13.08
N GLU A 385 -2.53 8.87 -14.27
CA GLU A 385 -1.32 9.52 -14.77
C GLU A 385 -1.61 10.10 -16.15
N ALA A 386 -1.08 11.26 -16.43
CA ALA A 386 -1.16 11.86 -17.75
C ALA A 386 0.23 11.98 -18.36
N VAL A 387 0.33 11.61 -19.61
CA VAL A 387 1.57 11.69 -20.40
C VAL A 387 1.30 12.41 -21.69
N ARG A 388 2.24 13.23 -22.13
CA ARG A 388 2.16 13.83 -23.47
C ARG A 388 2.37 12.76 -24.53
N ASN A 389 1.75 12.92 -25.69
CA ASN A 389 1.74 11.89 -26.73
C ASN A 389 3.12 11.61 -27.37
N GLU A 390 4.05 12.56 -27.28
CA GLU A 390 5.45 12.35 -27.67
C GLU A 390 6.22 11.43 -26.71
N VAL A 391 5.69 11.14 -25.52
CA VAL A 391 6.27 10.19 -24.59
C VAL A 391 5.92 8.77 -25.00
N LYS A 392 6.89 8.01 -25.46
CA LYS A 392 6.73 6.63 -25.87
C LYS A 392 7.40 5.65 -24.91
N GLY A 393 6.96 4.38 -24.95
CA GLY A 393 7.54 3.31 -24.14
C GLY A 393 7.23 3.39 -22.65
N TYR A 394 6.47 4.37 -22.19
CA TYR A 394 6.03 4.45 -20.80
C TYR A 394 4.93 3.42 -20.51
N VAL A 395 5.09 2.69 -19.41
CA VAL A 395 4.09 1.75 -18.90
C VAL A 395 3.83 2.06 -17.43
N GLN A 396 2.56 2.25 -17.08
CA GLN A 396 2.17 2.44 -15.68
C GLN A 396 2.59 1.25 -14.82
N SER A 397 3.05 1.55 -13.63
CA SER A 397 3.37 0.53 -12.63
C SER A 397 2.27 0.45 -11.58
N TYR A 398 1.67 -0.73 -11.40
CA TYR A 398 0.75 -1.02 -10.29
C TYR A 398 1.31 -0.60 -8.92
N THR A 399 2.62 -0.74 -8.73
CA THR A 399 3.31 -0.40 -7.48
C THR A 399 3.70 1.07 -7.37
N GLY A 400 3.45 1.88 -8.38
CA GLY A 400 3.91 3.27 -8.47
C GLY A 400 5.42 3.42 -8.71
N ARG A 401 6.13 2.34 -9.08
CA ARG A 401 7.56 2.40 -9.38
C ARG A 401 7.82 3.20 -10.66
N ARG A 402 8.81 4.07 -10.59
CA ARG A 402 9.26 4.89 -11.73
C ARG A 402 10.31 4.18 -12.61
N ILE A 403 10.56 2.90 -12.39
CA ILE A 403 11.50 2.10 -13.19
C ILE A 403 11.12 2.02 -14.68
N ALA A 404 9.84 2.20 -14.99
CA ALA A 404 9.34 2.23 -16.37
C ALA A 404 10.01 3.34 -17.21
N PHE A 405 10.44 4.45 -16.62
CA PHE A 405 11.12 5.52 -17.34
C PHE A 405 12.42 5.10 -18.00
N LYS A 406 13.04 3.99 -17.62
CA LYS A 406 14.22 3.47 -18.32
C LYS A 406 13.95 3.12 -19.79
N ARG A 407 12.70 2.76 -20.13
CA ARG A 407 12.27 2.39 -21.48
C ARG A 407 11.53 3.50 -22.20
N THR A 408 11.46 4.67 -21.61
CA THR A 408 10.75 5.83 -22.15
C THR A 408 11.67 6.63 -23.07
N TRP A 409 11.13 7.09 -24.20
CA TRP A 409 11.80 8.04 -25.10
C TRP A 409 10.83 9.11 -25.55
N LEU A 410 11.35 10.18 -26.10
CA LEU A 410 10.55 11.23 -26.74
C LEU A 410 10.60 11.05 -28.25
N GLU A 411 9.44 10.97 -28.87
CA GLU A 411 9.28 11.01 -30.32
C GLU A 411 9.36 12.49 -30.76
N ALA A 412 10.18 12.78 -31.77
CA ALA A 412 10.37 14.14 -32.29
C ALA A 412 9.15 14.62 -33.09
#